data_d436bb4fe29cd044f2edb9032135b8a7
#
_entry.id   d436bb4fe29cd044f2edb9032135b8a7
#
_cell.length_a   1.000
_cell.length_b   1.000
_cell.length_c   1.000
_cell.angle_alpha   90.00
_cell.angle_beta   90.00
_cell.angle_gamma   90.00
#
_symmetry.space_group_name_H-M   'P 1'
#
loop_
_entity.id
_entity.type
_entity.pdbx_description
1 polymer ?
#
loop_
_entity_poly.entity_id
_entity_poly.type
_entity_poly.pdbx_seq_one_letter_code
_entity_poly.pdbx_strand_id
1 'polypeptide(L)'
;MNTAMRLAGIDESALVALAHSLAGPLRDGAVVYLRGELGAGKTTFARALLKALGVGERVKSPTYSLIESYRVGALDIHHLDLYRIADPHELEWLGLADLATPSALLLIEWPERGGDAVPAADIEVCLQHAGGVRDLEVRATGRGSERITRASAAASAATRS
;
A
#
# COMPACT_ATOMS: atom_id res chain seq x y z
N MET A 1 10.99 -12.70 -1.98
CA MET A 1 10.54 -11.44 -2.63
C MET A 1 11.68 -10.79 -3.39
N ASN A 2 11.43 -10.38 -4.59
CA ASN A 2 12.44 -9.74 -5.43
C ASN A 2 12.17 -8.24 -5.56
N THR A 3 13.24 -7.43 -5.68
CA THR A 3 13.11 -6.01 -5.97
C THR A 3 12.55 -5.84 -7.38
N ALA A 4 11.42 -5.13 -7.49
CA ALA A 4 10.77 -4.82 -8.75
C ALA A 4 11.11 -3.41 -9.24
N MET A 5 11.44 -2.49 -8.31
CA MET A 5 11.69 -1.09 -8.65
C MET A 5 12.49 -0.43 -7.53
N ARG A 6 13.43 0.45 -7.88
CA ARG A 6 14.13 1.35 -6.96
C ARG A 6 14.12 2.75 -7.51
N LEU A 7 13.75 3.71 -6.66
CA LEU A 7 13.76 5.13 -6.98
C LEU A 7 14.51 5.88 -5.89
N ALA A 8 15.53 6.64 -6.26
CA ALA A 8 16.32 7.40 -5.31
C ALA A 8 15.97 8.89 -5.39
N GLY A 9 15.97 9.54 -4.23
CA GLY A 9 15.83 11.00 -4.15
C GLY A 9 14.52 11.53 -4.71
N ILE A 10 13.40 10.84 -4.48
CA ILE A 10 12.10 11.28 -4.98
C ILE A 10 11.44 12.25 -4.00
N ASP A 11 10.74 13.24 -4.54
CA ASP A 11 9.91 14.16 -3.78
C ASP A 11 8.48 13.62 -3.60
N GLU A 12 7.63 14.39 -2.92
CA GLU A 12 6.25 14.00 -2.69
C GLU A 12 5.48 13.84 -4.01
N SER A 13 5.72 14.73 -4.97
CA SER A 13 5.07 14.68 -6.27
C SER A 13 5.34 13.37 -7.00
N ALA A 14 6.60 12.91 -7.00
CA ALA A 14 6.98 11.64 -7.60
C ALA A 14 6.37 10.45 -6.87
N LEU A 15 6.29 10.53 -5.54
CA LEU A 15 5.66 9.50 -4.71
C LEU A 15 4.17 9.37 -5.05
N VAL A 16 3.48 10.49 -5.17
CA VAL A 16 2.06 10.54 -5.55
C VAL A 16 1.85 9.98 -6.95
N ALA A 17 2.72 10.32 -7.89
CA ALA A 17 2.66 9.80 -9.27
C ALA A 17 2.80 8.28 -9.31
N LEU A 18 3.70 7.72 -8.49
CA LEU A 18 3.85 6.27 -8.38
C LEU A 18 2.56 5.61 -7.84
N ALA A 19 1.97 6.17 -6.80
CA ALA A 19 0.71 5.68 -6.25
C ALA A 19 -0.39 5.65 -7.30
N HIS A 20 -0.49 6.71 -8.11
CA HIS A 20 -1.45 6.78 -9.22
C HIS A 20 -1.21 5.69 -10.26
N SER A 21 0.04 5.40 -10.57
CA SER A 21 0.38 4.36 -11.56
C SER A 21 0.02 2.96 -11.08
N LEU A 22 0.03 2.73 -9.78
CA LEU A 22 -0.30 1.42 -9.19
C LEU A 22 -1.81 1.21 -9.03
N ALA A 23 -2.61 2.26 -9.03
CA ALA A 23 -4.04 2.17 -8.72
C ALA A 23 -4.80 1.20 -9.63
N GLY A 24 -4.63 1.30 -10.95
CA GLY A 24 -5.30 0.43 -11.91
C GLY A 24 -5.04 -1.06 -11.65
N PRO A 25 -3.76 -1.49 -11.68
CA PRO A 25 -3.42 -2.89 -11.44
C PRO A 25 -3.85 -3.42 -10.08
N LEU A 26 -3.85 -2.58 -9.03
CA LEU A 26 -4.24 -2.99 -7.68
C LEU A 26 -5.74 -3.17 -7.49
N ARG A 27 -6.56 -2.76 -8.47
CA ARG A 27 -8.01 -3.02 -8.42
C ARG A 27 -8.37 -4.49 -8.43
N ASP A 28 -7.45 -5.35 -8.86
CA ASP A 28 -7.66 -6.79 -8.85
C ASP A 28 -7.35 -7.44 -7.49
N GLY A 29 -7.00 -6.64 -6.50
CA GLY A 29 -6.67 -7.10 -5.16
C GLY A 29 -5.18 -7.39 -4.98
N ALA A 30 -4.70 -7.15 -3.78
CA ALA A 30 -3.35 -7.44 -3.34
C ALA A 30 -3.21 -7.17 -1.85
N VAL A 31 -2.21 -7.76 -1.22
CA VAL A 31 -1.77 -7.37 0.12
C VAL A 31 -0.51 -6.53 -0.05
N VAL A 32 -0.57 -5.27 0.34
CA VAL A 32 0.53 -4.30 0.20
C VAL A 32 1.00 -3.87 1.58
N TYR A 33 2.27 -4.13 1.87
CA TYR A 33 2.92 -3.62 3.08
C TYR A 33 3.56 -2.27 2.78
N LEU A 34 3.36 -1.32 3.69
CA LEU A 34 4.00 -0.01 3.64
C LEU A 34 5.00 0.07 4.79
N ARG A 35 6.28 0.00 4.48
CA ARG A 35 7.36 -0.01 5.45
C ARG A 35 8.14 1.29 5.42
N GLY A 36 8.63 1.71 6.57
CA GLY A 36 9.44 2.91 6.71
C GLY A 36 9.25 3.55 8.07
N GLU A 37 10.20 4.39 8.47
CA GLU A 37 10.13 5.13 9.72
C GLU A 37 8.99 6.16 9.70
N LEU A 38 8.65 6.69 10.87
CA LEU A 38 7.69 7.78 10.99
C LEU A 38 8.08 8.94 10.08
N GLY A 39 7.11 9.48 9.36
CA GLY A 39 7.34 10.60 8.45
C GLY A 39 8.00 10.24 7.12
N ALA A 40 8.24 8.97 6.83
CA ALA A 40 8.87 8.56 5.57
C ALA A 40 7.97 8.69 4.34
N GLY A 41 6.65 8.86 4.54
CA GLY A 41 5.70 9.05 3.45
C GLY A 41 4.71 7.91 3.26
N LYS A 42 4.63 6.96 4.18
CA LYS A 42 3.68 5.83 4.10
C LYS A 42 2.23 6.31 3.99
N THR A 43 1.84 7.23 4.86
CA THR A 43 0.48 7.77 4.87
C THR A 43 0.20 8.60 3.62
N THR A 44 1.17 9.38 3.16
CA THR A 44 1.05 10.15 1.91
C THR A 44 0.83 9.23 0.72
N PHE A 45 1.60 8.14 0.64
CA PHE A 45 1.45 7.14 -0.42
C PHE A 45 0.07 6.47 -0.36
N ALA A 46 -0.34 6.02 0.83
CA ALA A 46 -1.63 5.37 1.02
C ALA A 46 -2.79 6.28 0.62
N ARG A 47 -2.77 7.55 1.04
CA ARG A 47 -3.80 8.53 0.66
C ARG A 47 -3.87 8.76 -0.83
N ALA A 48 -2.72 8.93 -1.48
CA ALA A 48 -2.67 9.14 -2.92
C ALA A 48 -3.24 7.93 -3.67
N LEU A 49 -2.90 6.72 -3.22
CA LEU A 49 -3.42 5.49 -3.81
C LEU A 49 -4.93 5.37 -3.62
N LEU A 50 -5.43 5.62 -2.43
CA LEU A 50 -6.86 5.56 -2.12
C LEU A 50 -7.65 6.57 -2.98
N LYS A 51 -7.14 7.79 -3.12
CA LYS A 51 -7.77 8.81 -3.96
C LYS A 51 -7.78 8.39 -5.43
N ALA A 52 -6.68 7.86 -5.92
CA ALA A 52 -6.58 7.36 -7.30
C ALA A 52 -7.51 6.18 -7.58
N LEU A 53 -7.80 5.37 -6.55
CA LEU A 53 -8.76 4.26 -6.65
C LEU A 53 -10.22 4.72 -6.65
N GLY A 54 -10.50 5.96 -6.28
CA GLY A 54 -11.83 6.52 -6.31
C GLY A 54 -12.48 6.77 -4.95
N VAL A 55 -11.74 6.61 -3.86
CA VAL A 55 -12.26 6.90 -2.50
C VAL A 55 -12.56 8.40 -2.34
N GLY A 56 -11.75 9.26 -2.98
CA GLY A 56 -11.98 10.71 -2.99
C GLY A 56 -11.83 11.34 -1.61
N GLU A 57 -12.74 12.23 -1.26
CA GLU A 57 -12.72 12.96 0.01
C GLU A 57 -13.08 12.09 1.23
N ARG A 58 -13.50 10.85 1.02
CA ARG A 58 -13.81 9.91 2.12
C ARG A 58 -12.57 9.34 2.80
N VAL A 59 -11.37 9.61 2.29
CA VAL A 59 -10.12 9.08 2.86
C VAL A 59 -9.95 9.56 4.29
N LYS A 60 -9.78 8.59 5.22
CA LYS A 60 -9.53 8.83 6.63
C LYS A 60 -8.20 8.18 7.03
N SER A 61 -7.57 8.70 8.07
CA SER A 61 -6.38 8.09 8.64
C SER A 61 -6.78 7.01 9.65
N PRO A 62 -6.22 5.77 9.57
CA PRO A 62 -6.50 4.71 10.54
C PRO A 62 -5.67 4.83 11.83
N THR A 63 -5.07 5.98 12.11
CA THR A 63 -4.17 6.18 13.26
C THR A 63 -4.81 5.79 14.58
N TYR A 64 -6.08 6.10 14.79
CA TYR A 64 -6.79 5.80 16.04
C TYR A 64 -7.73 4.61 15.94
N SER A 65 -8.22 4.30 14.76
CA SER A 65 -9.19 3.22 14.52
C SER A 65 -8.55 1.88 14.19
N LEU A 66 -7.25 1.84 13.95
CA LEU A 66 -6.46 0.72 13.41
C LEU A 66 -6.81 0.37 11.98
N ILE A 67 -8.06 0.44 11.58
CA ILE A 67 -8.52 0.08 10.24
C ILE A 67 -9.57 1.06 9.74
N GLU A 68 -9.44 1.45 8.49
CA GLU A 68 -10.47 2.16 7.73
C GLU A 68 -10.79 1.35 6.48
N SER A 69 -12.07 1.09 6.26
CA SER A 69 -12.54 0.28 5.15
C SER A 69 -13.36 1.10 4.17
N TYR A 70 -13.18 0.81 2.88
CA TYR A 70 -13.85 1.51 1.78
C TYR A 70 -14.35 0.51 0.76
N ARG A 71 -15.39 0.88 0.05
CA ARG A 71 -15.87 0.11 -1.10
C ARG A 71 -15.99 1.03 -2.30
N VAL A 72 -15.33 0.66 -3.39
CA VAL A 72 -15.39 1.39 -4.66
C VAL A 72 -15.78 0.39 -5.75
N GLY A 73 -17.02 0.48 -6.22
CA GLY A 73 -17.56 -0.53 -7.12
C GLY A 73 -17.61 -1.89 -6.42
N ALA A 74 -16.97 -2.89 -7.00
CA ALA A 74 -16.86 -4.23 -6.44
C ALA A 74 -15.58 -4.43 -5.59
N LEU A 75 -14.73 -3.41 -5.48
CA LEU A 75 -13.47 -3.49 -4.76
C LEU A 75 -13.66 -3.13 -3.29
N ASP A 76 -13.30 -4.05 -2.40
CA ASP A 76 -13.17 -3.78 -0.97
C ASP A 76 -11.72 -3.40 -0.68
N ILE A 77 -11.54 -2.28 0.02
CA ILE A 77 -10.22 -1.75 0.38
C ILE A 77 -10.15 -1.62 1.90
N HIS A 78 -9.09 -2.14 2.50
CA HIS A 78 -8.86 -2.03 3.93
C HIS A 78 -7.48 -1.42 4.16
N HIS A 79 -7.45 -0.27 4.84
CA HIS A 79 -6.22 0.44 5.20
C HIS A 79 -6.00 0.27 6.70
N LEU A 80 -4.89 -0.36 7.06
CA LEU A 80 -4.52 -0.64 8.43
C LEU A 80 -3.25 0.13 8.82
N ASP A 81 -3.24 0.64 10.05
CA ASP A 81 -2.03 1.22 10.66
C ASP A 81 -1.81 0.52 12.01
N LEU A 82 -0.79 -0.31 12.06
CA LEU A 82 -0.51 -1.16 13.23
C LEU A 82 0.50 -0.54 14.19
N TYR A 83 0.85 0.74 14.00
CA TYR A 83 1.86 1.41 14.83
C TYR A 83 1.58 1.31 16.34
N ARG A 84 0.31 1.44 16.73
CA ARG A 84 -0.10 1.45 18.15
C ARG A 84 -0.56 0.11 18.67
N ILE A 85 -0.48 -0.95 17.87
CA ILE A 85 -0.93 -2.26 18.33
C ILE A 85 0.04 -2.78 19.41
N ALA A 86 -0.52 -3.21 20.54
CA ALA A 86 0.25 -3.73 21.64
C ALA A 86 0.44 -5.24 21.57
N ASP A 87 -0.56 -5.95 21.06
CA ASP A 87 -0.59 -7.40 20.96
C ASP A 87 -1.18 -7.81 19.59
N PRO A 88 -0.47 -8.66 18.82
CA PRO A 88 -0.99 -9.16 17.55
C PRO A 88 -2.36 -9.83 17.63
N HIS A 89 -2.75 -10.34 18.80
CA HIS A 89 -4.09 -10.93 19.00
C HIS A 89 -5.22 -9.91 18.78
N GLU A 90 -4.94 -8.61 18.90
CA GLU A 90 -5.94 -7.57 18.61
C GLU A 90 -6.43 -7.66 17.17
N LEU A 91 -5.59 -8.13 16.24
CA LEU A 91 -5.97 -8.29 14.84
C LEU A 91 -6.97 -9.44 14.63
N GLU A 92 -6.94 -10.46 15.48
CA GLU A 92 -7.92 -11.55 15.42
C GLU A 92 -9.32 -11.02 15.75
N TRP A 93 -9.41 -10.10 16.71
CA TRP A 93 -10.66 -9.45 17.08
C TRP A 93 -11.24 -8.58 15.95
N LEU A 94 -10.37 -8.03 15.10
CA LEU A 94 -10.81 -7.25 13.94
C LEU A 94 -11.29 -8.12 12.79
N GLY A 95 -11.08 -9.44 12.84
CA GLY A 95 -11.43 -10.35 11.76
C GLY A 95 -10.61 -10.17 10.51
N LEU A 96 -9.32 -9.84 10.66
CA LEU A 96 -8.44 -9.54 9.54
C LEU A 96 -8.37 -10.69 8.52
N ALA A 97 -8.36 -11.94 8.98
CA ALA A 97 -8.34 -13.09 8.09
C ALA A 97 -9.56 -13.12 7.14
N ASP A 98 -10.73 -12.70 7.64
CA ASP A 98 -11.95 -12.64 6.83
C ASP A 98 -11.95 -11.47 5.85
N LEU A 99 -11.22 -10.37 6.17
CA LEU A 99 -11.10 -9.22 5.27
C LEU A 99 -10.13 -9.48 4.13
N ALA A 100 -9.17 -10.38 4.30
CA ALA A 100 -8.10 -10.66 3.35
C ALA A 100 -8.54 -11.62 2.24
N THR A 101 -9.66 -11.31 1.57
CA THR A 101 -10.11 -12.09 0.41
C THR A 101 -9.18 -11.84 -0.79
N PRO A 102 -9.09 -12.78 -1.75
CA PRO A 102 -8.21 -12.60 -2.90
C PRO A 102 -8.48 -11.34 -3.73
N SER A 103 -9.73 -10.87 -3.77
CA SER A 103 -10.12 -9.69 -4.55
C SER A 103 -10.05 -8.39 -3.76
N ALA A 104 -9.79 -8.43 -2.45
CA ALA A 104 -9.66 -7.24 -1.63
C ALA A 104 -8.25 -6.64 -1.73
N LEU A 105 -8.17 -5.33 -1.58
CA LEU A 105 -6.90 -4.61 -1.46
C LEU A 105 -6.66 -4.27 0.01
N LEU A 106 -5.57 -4.77 0.57
CA LEU A 106 -5.14 -4.45 1.92
C LEU A 106 -3.89 -3.59 1.85
N LEU A 107 -3.92 -2.42 2.49
CA LEU A 107 -2.77 -1.54 2.67
C LEU A 107 -2.42 -1.57 4.15
N ILE A 108 -1.26 -2.10 4.50
CA ILE A 108 -0.88 -2.33 5.90
C ILE A 108 0.40 -1.57 6.23
N GLU A 109 0.27 -0.52 7.06
CA GLU A 109 1.40 0.21 7.62
C GLU A 109 1.87 -0.47 8.91
N TRP A 110 3.17 -0.53 9.13
CA TRP A 110 3.80 -1.19 10.27
C TRP A 110 3.42 -2.68 10.36
N PRO A 111 3.55 -3.45 9.27
CA PRO A 111 3.12 -4.86 9.25
C PRO A 111 3.89 -5.71 10.27
N GLU A 112 5.13 -5.37 10.60
CA GLU A 112 5.96 -6.07 11.58
C GLU A 112 5.34 -6.12 12.98
N ARG A 113 4.46 -5.17 13.29
CA ARG A 113 3.77 -5.13 14.58
C ARG A 113 2.63 -6.14 14.69
N GLY A 114 2.17 -6.64 13.57
CA GLY A 114 1.09 -7.63 13.53
C GLY A 114 1.57 -9.07 13.57
N GLY A 115 2.87 -9.31 13.46
CA GLY A 115 3.43 -10.66 13.49
C GLY A 115 2.75 -11.60 12.49
N ASP A 116 2.45 -12.81 12.95
CA ASP A 116 1.80 -13.83 12.11
C ASP A 116 0.32 -13.57 11.84
N ALA A 117 -0.28 -12.59 12.51
CA ALA A 117 -1.69 -12.28 12.32
C ALA A 117 -1.97 -11.49 11.04
N VAL A 118 -0.95 -10.92 10.38
CA VAL A 118 -1.10 -10.25 9.08
C VAL A 118 -0.90 -11.24 7.94
N PRO A 119 -1.69 -11.13 6.87
CA PRO A 119 -1.47 -11.98 5.69
C PRO A 119 -0.13 -11.65 5.02
N ALA A 120 0.43 -12.62 4.30
CA ALA A 120 1.67 -12.42 3.58
C ALA A 120 1.51 -11.33 2.50
N ALA A 121 2.54 -10.51 2.32
CA ALA A 121 2.51 -9.45 1.32
C ALA A 121 2.69 -9.99 -0.10
N ASP A 122 1.96 -9.40 -1.02
CA ASP A 122 2.20 -9.54 -2.46
C ASP A 122 3.21 -8.47 -2.91
N ILE A 123 3.14 -7.29 -2.31
CA ILE A 123 3.96 -6.13 -2.61
C ILE A 123 4.41 -5.48 -1.31
N GLU A 124 5.68 -5.10 -1.24
CA GLU A 124 6.19 -4.25 -0.17
C GLU A 124 6.71 -2.94 -0.76
N VAL A 125 6.21 -1.82 -0.25
CA VAL A 125 6.72 -0.49 -0.57
C VAL A 125 7.53 -0.02 0.63
N CYS A 126 8.84 0.10 0.43
CA CYS A 126 9.78 0.47 1.48
C CYS A 126 10.28 1.90 1.24
N LEU A 127 10.01 2.78 2.19
CA LEU A 127 10.35 4.19 2.13
C LEU A 127 11.40 4.53 3.17
N GLN A 128 12.41 5.31 2.77
CA GLN A 128 13.49 5.72 3.64
C GLN A 128 13.79 7.19 3.45
N HIS A 129 13.98 7.93 4.55
CA HIS A 129 14.39 9.32 4.49
C HIS A 129 15.77 9.46 3.85
N ALA A 130 15.93 10.47 3.00
CA ALA A 130 17.18 10.80 2.31
C ALA A 130 17.31 12.32 2.20
N GLY A 131 17.38 13.02 3.35
CA GLY A 131 17.59 14.47 3.42
C GLY A 131 16.55 15.28 2.64
N GLY A 132 15.36 15.48 3.11
CA GLY A 132 14.31 16.26 2.46
C GLY A 132 13.58 15.58 1.30
N VAL A 133 14.14 14.51 0.78
CA VAL A 133 13.52 13.60 -0.21
C VAL A 133 13.49 12.21 0.39
N ARG A 134 13.16 11.21 -0.42
CA ARG A 134 13.11 9.83 0.07
C ARG A 134 13.59 8.86 -0.99
N ASP A 135 14.11 7.74 -0.54
CA ASP A 135 14.41 6.60 -1.38
C ASP A 135 13.28 5.59 -1.24
N LEU A 136 12.96 4.93 -2.33
CA LEU A 136 11.86 3.97 -2.37
C LEU A 136 12.30 2.70 -3.06
N GLU A 137 11.94 1.57 -2.46
CA GLU A 137 12.10 0.26 -3.06
C GLU A 137 10.74 -0.44 -3.07
N VAL A 138 10.32 -0.94 -4.22
CA VAL A 138 9.15 -1.80 -4.36
C VAL A 138 9.62 -3.22 -4.54
N ARG A 139 9.20 -4.10 -3.67
CA ARG A 139 9.48 -5.53 -3.73
C ARG A 139 8.18 -6.28 -3.99
N ALA A 140 8.24 -7.33 -4.79
CA ALA A 140 7.04 -8.06 -5.17
C ALA A 140 7.31 -9.54 -5.35
N THR A 141 6.24 -10.35 -5.26
CA THR A 141 6.27 -11.78 -5.52
C THR A 141 4.91 -12.21 -6.07
N GLY A 142 4.87 -13.30 -6.84
CA GLY A 142 3.63 -13.89 -7.35
C GLY A 142 2.76 -12.86 -8.08
N ARG A 143 1.50 -12.74 -7.65
CA ARG A 143 0.56 -11.79 -8.26
C ARG A 143 1.00 -10.34 -8.08
N GLY A 144 1.78 -10.05 -7.04
CA GLY A 144 2.36 -8.72 -6.84
C GLY A 144 3.29 -8.33 -7.98
N SER A 145 4.14 -9.25 -8.44
CA SER A 145 5.01 -9.02 -9.58
C SER A 145 4.20 -8.72 -10.85
N GLU A 146 3.12 -9.43 -11.07
CA GLU A 146 2.21 -9.19 -12.19
C GLU A 146 1.60 -7.79 -12.12
N ARG A 147 1.13 -7.36 -10.93
CA ARG A 147 0.58 -6.02 -10.72
C ARG A 147 1.60 -4.93 -11.07
N ILE A 148 2.84 -5.08 -10.60
CA ILE A 148 3.90 -4.10 -10.86
C ILE A 148 4.25 -4.06 -12.35
N THR A 149 4.32 -5.18 -13.02
CA THR A 149 4.57 -5.26 -14.45
C THR A 149 3.49 -4.52 -15.25
N ARG A 150 2.22 -4.69 -14.91
CA ARG A 150 1.11 -3.98 -15.55
C ARG A 150 1.18 -2.47 -15.30
N ALA A 151 1.58 -2.04 -14.10
CA ALA A 151 1.74 -0.63 -13.79
C ALA A 151 2.84 0.01 -14.66
N SER A 152 3.98 -0.67 -14.80
CA SER A 152 5.09 -0.21 -15.63
C SER A 152 4.70 -0.13 -17.11
N ALA A 153 3.97 -1.10 -17.61
CA ALA A 153 3.47 -1.12 -18.99
C ALA A 153 2.50 0.05 -19.26
N ALA A 154 1.58 0.31 -18.31
CA ALA A 154 0.64 1.42 -18.42
C ALA A 154 1.35 2.78 -18.41
N ALA A 155 2.35 2.96 -17.54
CA ALA A 155 3.14 4.17 -17.48
C ALA A 155 3.92 4.41 -18.78
N SER A 156 4.53 3.36 -19.34
CA SER A 156 5.23 3.43 -20.62
C SER A 156 4.30 3.79 -21.79
N ALA A 157 3.09 3.24 -21.82
CA ALA A 157 2.09 3.56 -22.84
C ALA A 157 1.64 5.03 -22.73
N ALA A 158 1.46 5.55 -21.52
CA ALA A 158 1.07 6.95 -21.29
C ALA A 158 2.13 7.94 -21.76
N THR A 159 3.42 7.60 -21.66
CA THR A 159 4.51 8.47 -22.10
C THR A 159 4.73 8.46 -23.61
N ARG A 160 4.18 7.50 -24.34
CA ARG A 160 4.30 7.40 -25.80
C ARG A 160 3.20 8.14 -26.57
N SER A 161 2.15 8.55 -25.88
CA SER A 161 1.06 9.33 -26.48
C SER A 161 1.22 10.80 -26.12
#